data_2c7ad1892296bf5153c36122ddf3816c
#
_entry.id   2c7ad1892296bf5153c36122ddf3816c
#
_cell.length_a   1.000
_cell.length_b   1.000
_cell.length_c   1.000
_cell.angle_alpha   90.00
_cell.angle_beta   90.00
_cell.angle_gamma   90.00
#
_symmetry.space_group_name_H-M   'P 1'
#
loop_
_entity.id
_entity.type
_entity.pdbx_description
1 polymer ?
#
loop_
_entity_poly.entity_id
_entity_poly.type
_entity_poly.pdbx_seq_one_letter_code
_entity_poly.pdbx_strand_id
1 'polypeptide(L)'
;MVKILVVHGEGMDMRGKTQIDVFGPMTLAQYDEHIRRYASDLGVEVEIFHSNVESEVINKFREASERGVAAAIFNPAGYMAGHPEVTSVIAELPFPTLEVHISNPARRAKFSEIASVVRGVVTGFGVFGYYLALRGLKEILIP
;
A
#
# COMPACT_ATOMS: atom_id res chain seq x y z
N MET A 1 4.57 -5.45 19.58
CA MET A 1 4.64 -5.72 18.13
C MET A 1 4.31 -4.45 17.37
N VAL A 2 5.15 -4.07 16.40
CA VAL A 2 4.86 -2.87 15.62
C VAL A 2 3.63 -3.09 14.74
N LYS A 3 2.82 -2.04 14.61
CA LYS A 3 1.62 -2.06 13.76
C LYS A 3 1.89 -1.29 12.48
N ILE A 4 1.60 -1.93 11.35
CA ILE A 4 1.75 -1.37 10.02
C ILE A 4 0.37 -1.27 9.38
N LEU A 5 0.03 -0.07 8.89
CA LEU A 5 -1.20 0.16 8.16
C LEU A 5 -0.98 -0.19 6.69
N VAL A 6 -1.86 -1.01 6.12
CA VAL A 6 -1.86 -1.33 4.69
C VAL A 6 -3.10 -0.75 4.07
N VAL A 7 -2.94 0.17 3.12
CA VAL A 7 -4.06 0.84 2.45
C VAL A 7 -4.10 0.42 0.99
N HIS A 8 -5.26 -0.05 0.57
CA HIS A 8 -5.57 -0.34 -0.83
C HIS A 8 -6.40 0.81 -1.40
N GLY A 9 -5.93 1.40 -2.49
CA GLY A 9 -6.56 2.54 -3.12
C GLY A 9 -7.70 2.20 -4.07
N GLU A 10 -8.10 3.19 -4.84
CA GLU A 10 -9.26 3.13 -5.72
C GLU A 10 -9.12 2.02 -6.76
N GLY A 11 -10.13 1.16 -6.83
CA GLY A 11 -10.20 0.08 -7.81
C GLY A 11 -9.61 -1.24 -7.35
N MET A 12 -8.99 -1.30 -6.18
CA MET A 12 -8.41 -2.55 -5.68
C MET A 12 -9.45 -3.64 -5.45
N ASP A 13 -10.70 -3.29 -5.17
CA ASP A 13 -11.80 -4.24 -5.03
C ASP A 13 -12.17 -4.92 -6.35
N MET A 14 -11.67 -4.41 -7.48
CA MET A 14 -11.88 -5.01 -8.79
C MET A 14 -10.79 -6.02 -9.17
N ARG A 15 -9.79 -6.23 -8.33
CA ARG A 15 -8.75 -7.23 -8.59
C ARG A 15 -9.36 -8.63 -8.63
N GLY A 16 -8.90 -9.43 -9.62
CA GLY A 16 -9.46 -10.75 -9.89
C GLY A 16 -10.76 -10.73 -10.69
N LYS A 17 -11.32 -9.54 -10.96
CA LYS A 17 -12.59 -9.36 -11.67
C LYS A 17 -12.40 -8.71 -13.04
N THR A 18 -11.49 -7.72 -13.14
CA THR A 18 -11.18 -7.01 -14.38
C THR A 18 -9.66 -6.94 -14.58
N GLN A 19 -9.23 -6.71 -15.82
CA GLN A 19 -7.81 -6.55 -16.17
C GLN A 19 -6.93 -7.68 -15.63
N ILE A 20 -7.43 -8.92 -15.73
CA ILE A 20 -6.74 -10.11 -15.21
C ILE A 20 -5.41 -10.31 -15.92
N ASP A 21 -5.30 -9.92 -17.18
CA ASP A 21 -4.06 -9.98 -17.97
C ASP A 21 -2.97 -9.05 -17.41
N VAL A 22 -3.35 -7.98 -16.70
CA VAL A 22 -2.42 -7.02 -16.09
C VAL A 22 -2.11 -7.38 -14.65
N PHE A 23 -3.14 -7.71 -13.86
CA PHE A 23 -3.03 -7.86 -12.40
C PHE A 23 -3.12 -9.30 -11.91
N GLY A 24 -3.47 -10.24 -12.80
CA GLY A 24 -3.69 -11.64 -12.43
C GLY A 24 -5.09 -11.89 -11.86
N PRO A 25 -5.39 -13.16 -11.53
CA PRO A 25 -6.73 -13.59 -11.12
C PRO A 25 -7.03 -13.44 -9.62
N MET A 26 -6.05 -13.04 -8.82
CA MET A 26 -6.20 -12.97 -7.36
C MET A 26 -7.11 -11.81 -6.96
N THR A 27 -8.07 -12.08 -6.06
CA THR A 27 -9.00 -11.06 -5.54
C THR A 27 -8.35 -10.28 -4.39
N LEU A 28 -8.96 -9.13 -4.04
CA LEU A 28 -8.48 -8.33 -2.91
C LEU A 28 -8.50 -9.14 -1.61
N ALA A 29 -9.54 -9.93 -1.37
CA ALA A 29 -9.63 -10.78 -0.19
C ALA A 29 -8.45 -11.77 -0.12
N GLN A 30 -8.04 -12.31 -1.28
CA GLN A 30 -6.89 -13.21 -1.34
C GLN A 30 -5.58 -12.47 -1.11
N TYR A 31 -5.43 -11.24 -1.62
CA TYR A 31 -4.27 -10.41 -1.29
C TYR A 31 -4.18 -10.18 0.21
N ASP A 32 -5.30 -9.83 0.83
CA ASP A 32 -5.33 -9.54 2.27
C ASP A 32 -4.94 -10.78 3.10
N GLU A 33 -5.38 -11.96 2.68
CA GLU A 33 -5.00 -13.22 3.34
C GLU A 33 -3.50 -13.43 3.29
N HIS A 34 -2.89 -13.22 2.11
CA HIS A 34 -1.44 -13.31 1.96
C HIS A 34 -0.71 -12.28 2.81
N ILE A 35 -1.19 -11.05 2.84
CA ILE A 35 -0.58 -9.96 3.62
C ILE A 35 -0.58 -10.32 5.11
N ARG A 36 -1.68 -10.84 5.63
CA ARG A 36 -1.78 -11.26 7.04
C ARG A 36 -0.80 -12.39 7.35
N ARG A 37 -0.65 -13.34 6.42
CA ARG A 37 0.30 -14.43 6.58
C ARG A 37 1.74 -13.92 6.59
N TYR A 38 2.08 -13.03 5.66
CA TYR A 38 3.41 -12.42 5.61
C TYR A 38 3.72 -11.66 6.90
N ALA A 39 2.76 -10.90 7.42
CA ALA A 39 2.92 -10.17 8.66
C ALA A 39 3.17 -11.12 9.83
N SER A 40 2.39 -12.20 9.91
CA SER A 40 2.57 -13.22 10.94
C SER A 40 3.97 -13.84 10.89
N ASP A 41 4.43 -14.19 9.70
CA ASP A 41 5.77 -14.79 9.51
C ASP A 41 6.88 -13.82 9.91
N LEU A 42 6.66 -12.53 9.73
CA LEU A 42 7.65 -11.50 10.05
C LEU A 42 7.54 -10.97 11.48
N GLY A 43 6.53 -11.39 12.23
CA GLY A 43 6.31 -10.94 13.60
C GLY A 43 5.87 -9.49 13.72
N VAL A 44 5.13 -8.99 12.75
CA VAL A 44 4.54 -7.65 12.76
C VAL A 44 3.02 -7.74 12.70
N GLU A 45 2.35 -6.68 13.16
CA GLU A 45 0.89 -6.58 13.11
C GLU A 45 0.49 -5.70 11.93
N VAL A 46 -0.55 -6.10 11.20
CA VAL A 46 -1.09 -5.28 10.12
C VAL A 46 -2.54 -4.93 10.36
N GLU A 47 -2.90 -3.72 9.97
CA GLU A 47 -4.26 -3.26 9.85
C GLU A 47 -4.49 -2.96 8.37
N ILE A 48 -5.48 -3.58 7.75
CA ILE A 48 -5.72 -3.48 6.31
C ILE A 48 -6.98 -2.67 6.06
N PHE A 49 -6.91 -1.69 5.15
CA PHE A 49 -8.02 -0.80 4.84
C PHE A 49 -8.10 -0.61 3.33
N HIS A 50 -9.32 -0.53 2.81
CA HIS A 50 -9.61 -0.22 1.41
C HIS A 50 -10.72 0.81 1.33
N SER A 51 -10.58 1.78 0.40
CA SER A 51 -11.69 2.65 0.04
C SER A 51 -11.54 3.16 -1.39
N ASN A 52 -12.68 3.27 -2.08
CA ASN A 52 -12.79 3.96 -3.36
C ASN A 52 -13.16 5.44 -3.18
N VAL A 53 -13.24 5.92 -1.94
CA VAL A 53 -13.57 7.31 -1.60
C VAL A 53 -12.31 8.01 -1.11
N GLU A 54 -11.84 9.00 -1.86
CA GLU A 54 -10.58 9.70 -1.57
C GLU A 54 -10.52 10.25 -0.15
N SER A 55 -11.60 10.89 0.31
CA SER A 55 -11.64 11.47 1.66
C SER A 55 -11.49 10.42 2.75
N GLU A 56 -11.98 9.20 2.53
CA GLU A 56 -11.83 8.11 3.49
C GLU A 56 -10.39 7.64 3.59
N VAL A 57 -9.67 7.59 2.48
CA VAL A 57 -8.25 7.25 2.46
C VAL A 57 -7.44 8.32 3.19
N ILE A 58 -7.71 9.59 2.91
CA ILE A 58 -7.05 10.71 3.57
C ILE A 58 -7.28 10.66 5.08
N ASN A 59 -8.53 10.46 5.50
CA ASN A 59 -8.89 10.40 6.92
C ASN A 59 -8.23 9.20 7.60
N LYS A 60 -8.10 8.08 6.89
CA LYS A 60 -7.45 6.88 7.43
C LYS A 60 -5.98 7.13 7.73
N PHE A 61 -5.28 7.79 6.84
CA PHE A 61 -3.87 8.16 7.07
C PHE A 61 -3.73 9.13 8.25
N ARG A 62 -4.59 10.14 8.32
CA ARG A 62 -4.57 11.10 9.43
C ARG A 62 -4.85 10.44 10.77
N GLU A 63 -5.86 9.59 10.82
CA GLU A 63 -6.18 8.81 12.02
C GLU A 63 -5.00 7.95 12.46
N ALA A 64 -4.37 7.26 11.52
CA ALA A 64 -3.21 6.42 11.80
C ALA A 64 -2.05 7.22 12.40
N SER A 65 -1.83 8.43 11.91
CA SER A 65 -0.76 9.30 12.43
C SER A 65 -0.98 9.67 13.89
N GLU A 66 -2.25 9.78 14.31
CA GLU A 66 -2.61 10.11 15.68
C GLU A 66 -2.56 8.91 16.63
N ARG A 67 -2.71 7.69 16.10
CA ARG A 67 -2.75 6.46 16.90
C ARG A 67 -1.39 5.83 17.16
N GLY A 68 -0.32 6.37 16.61
CA GLY A 68 1.00 5.80 16.81
C GLY A 68 1.29 4.56 15.97
N VAL A 69 0.69 4.46 14.80
CA VAL A 69 1.05 3.45 13.80
C VAL A 69 2.52 3.65 13.43
N ALA A 70 3.28 2.57 13.30
CA ALA A 70 4.72 2.65 13.10
C ALA A 70 5.13 2.92 11.65
N ALA A 71 4.30 2.48 10.70
CA ALA A 71 4.59 2.61 9.28
C ALA A 71 3.33 2.33 8.46
N ALA A 72 3.40 2.60 7.15
CA ALA A 72 2.33 2.25 6.24
C ALA A 72 2.85 1.67 4.92
N ILE A 73 2.00 0.86 4.31
CA ILE A 73 2.15 0.41 2.93
C ILE A 73 0.93 0.93 2.18
N PHE A 74 1.17 1.57 1.05
CA PHE A 74 0.10 2.11 0.22
C PHE A 74 0.19 1.55 -1.19
N ASN A 75 -0.86 0.84 -1.61
CA ASN A 75 -1.07 0.55 -3.03
C ASN A 75 -2.08 1.58 -3.52
N PRO A 76 -1.64 2.66 -4.18
CA PRO A 76 -2.54 3.75 -4.51
C PRO A 76 -3.55 3.41 -5.59
N ALA A 77 -3.23 2.47 -6.49
CA ALA A 77 -4.08 2.11 -7.62
C ALA A 77 -4.60 3.38 -8.33
N GLY A 78 -5.90 3.64 -8.33
CA GLY A 78 -6.46 4.82 -8.99
C GLY A 78 -6.03 6.16 -8.40
N TYR A 79 -5.50 6.19 -7.18
CA TYR A 79 -4.99 7.43 -6.58
C TYR A 79 -3.54 7.74 -6.93
N MET A 80 -2.95 6.94 -7.80
CA MET A 80 -1.54 7.06 -8.19
C MET A 80 -1.21 8.42 -8.80
N ALA A 81 -2.13 9.02 -9.54
CA ALA A 81 -1.96 10.30 -10.20
C ALA A 81 -3.28 11.09 -10.22
N GLY A 82 -3.18 12.41 -10.24
CA GLY A 82 -4.36 13.29 -10.28
C GLY A 82 -5.07 13.47 -8.94
N HIS A 83 -4.44 13.08 -7.84
CA HIS A 83 -5.00 13.18 -6.49
C HIS A 83 -4.02 13.91 -5.57
N PRO A 84 -3.82 15.22 -5.75
CA PRO A 84 -2.79 15.96 -5.02
C PRO A 84 -3.02 16.00 -3.51
N GLU A 85 -4.27 15.88 -3.04
CA GLU A 85 -4.55 15.88 -1.61
C GLU A 85 -4.06 14.60 -0.94
N VAL A 86 -4.18 13.45 -1.62
CA VAL A 86 -3.64 12.18 -1.12
C VAL A 86 -2.12 12.26 -1.03
N THR A 87 -1.48 12.74 -2.09
CA THR A 87 -0.03 12.93 -2.14
C THR A 87 0.44 13.83 -0.99
N SER A 88 -0.27 14.94 -0.76
CA SER A 88 0.06 15.91 0.28
C SER A 88 -0.03 15.31 1.68
N VAL A 89 -1.07 14.53 1.95
CA VAL A 89 -1.25 13.88 3.25
C VAL A 89 -0.12 12.87 3.52
N ILE A 90 0.26 12.08 2.52
CA ILE A 90 1.34 11.10 2.68
C ILE A 90 2.67 11.81 2.94
N ALA A 91 2.92 12.93 2.28
CA ALA A 91 4.14 13.72 2.49
C ALA A 91 4.29 14.21 3.93
N GLU A 92 3.18 14.38 4.65
CA GLU A 92 3.15 14.92 6.02
C GLU A 92 3.15 13.83 7.11
N LEU A 93 3.07 12.54 6.74
CA LEU A 93 3.00 11.47 7.72
C LEU A 93 4.29 11.37 8.54
N PRO A 94 4.18 11.17 9.86
CA PRO A 94 5.34 11.10 10.75
C PRO A 94 6.08 9.76 10.72
N PHE A 95 5.60 8.79 9.94
CA PHE A 95 6.19 7.47 9.86
C PHE A 95 6.53 7.12 8.41
N PRO A 96 7.45 6.16 8.18
CA PRO A 96 7.78 5.76 6.81
C PRO A 96 6.62 5.07 6.13
N THR A 97 6.41 5.42 4.86
CA THR A 97 5.41 4.81 3.99
C THR A 97 6.12 4.22 2.78
N LEU A 98 5.78 2.98 2.42
CA LEU A 98 6.23 2.35 1.18
C LEU A 98 5.05 2.24 0.22
N GLU A 99 5.33 2.47 -1.05
CA GLU A 99 4.35 2.29 -2.12
C GLU A 99 4.52 0.90 -2.73
N VAL A 100 3.41 0.20 -2.97
CA VAL A 100 3.42 -1.13 -3.59
C VAL A 100 2.49 -1.12 -4.78
N HIS A 101 2.96 -1.64 -5.92
CA HIS A 101 2.15 -1.95 -7.08
C HIS A 101 2.34 -3.42 -7.42
N ILE A 102 1.24 -4.12 -7.72
CA ILE A 102 1.24 -5.53 -8.08
C ILE A 102 1.92 -5.71 -9.44
N SER A 103 1.55 -4.90 -10.42
CA SER A 103 2.19 -4.85 -11.73
C SER A 103 3.31 -3.82 -11.73
N ASN A 104 3.96 -3.65 -12.88
CA ASN A 104 4.89 -2.55 -13.08
C ASN A 104 4.23 -1.49 -13.98
N PRO A 105 3.64 -0.44 -13.39
CA PRO A 105 2.91 0.58 -14.17
C PRO A 105 3.79 1.29 -15.21
N ALA A 106 5.07 1.43 -14.93
CA ALA A 106 6.00 2.09 -15.86
C ALA A 106 6.05 1.40 -17.22
N ARG A 107 5.80 0.09 -17.28
CA ARG A 107 5.74 -0.65 -18.56
C ARG A 107 4.57 -0.20 -19.42
N ARG A 108 3.56 0.43 -18.83
CA ARG A 108 2.39 0.98 -19.52
C ARG A 108 2.46 2.50 -19.60
N ALA A 109 3.65 3.08 -19.39
CA ALA A 109 3.89 4.53 -19.37
C ALA A 109 3.01 5.25 -18.35
N LYS A 110 2.71 4.60 -17.22
CA LYS A 110 1.99 5.18 -16.09
C LYS A 110 2.95 5.39 -14.94
N PHE A 111 2.99 6.60 -14.40
CA PHE A 111 3.95 6.98 -13.37
C PHE A 111 3.22 7.52 -12.15
N SER A 112 3.71 7.17 -10.97
CA SER A 112 3.08 7.53 -9.71
C SER A 112 3.57 8.88 -9.21
N GLU A 113 2.64 9.77 -8.90
CA GLU A 113 2.94 11.01 -8.18
C GLU A 113 3.24 10.72 -6.70
N ILE A 114 2.71 9.61 -6.17
CA ILE A 114 2.93 9.18 -4.79
C ILE A 114 4.40 8.82 -4.56
N ALA A 115 5.07 8.31 -5.60
CA ALA A 115 6.46 7.87 -5.49
C ALA A 115 7.42 8.98 -5.01
N SER A 116 7.07 10.24 -5.26
CA SER A 116 7.91 11.37 -4.85
C SER A 116 7.87 11.69 -3.36
N VAL A 117 6.88 11.16 -2.63
CA VAL A 117 6.66 11.50 -1.20
C VAL A 117 6.77 10.29 -0.27
N VAL A 118 7.02 9.10 -0.80
CA VAL A 118 7.18 7.89 0.01
C VAL A 118 8.66 7.56 0.22
N ARG A 119 8.93 6.71 1.22
CA ARG A 119 10.29 6.26 1.53
C ARG A 119 10.88 5.37 0.45
N GLY A 120 10.05 4.55 -0.19
CA GLY A 120 10.48 3.63 -1.23
C GLY A 120 9.29 3.02 -1.96
N VAL A 121 9.59 2.36 -3.09
CA VAL A 121 8.58 1.79 -3.98
C VAL A 121 8.95 0.36 -4.34
N VAL A 122 7.96 -0.53 -4.30
CA VAL A 122 8.08 -1.92 -4.77
C VAL A 122 7.06 -2.11 -5.89
N THR A 123 7.52 -2.49 -7.08
CA THR A 123 6.63 -2.70 -8.23
C THR A 123 6.93 -4.02 -8.93
N GLY A 124 5.90 -4.68 -9.45
CA GLY A 124 6.08 -5.76 -10.42
C GLY A 124 6.23 -7.16 -9.84
N PHE A 125 6.03 -7.35 -8.55
CA PHE A 125 6.20 -8.65 -7.90
C PHE A 125 4.89 -9.33 -7.52
N GLY A 126 3.76 -8.87 -8.06
CA GLY A 126 2.47 -9.41 -7.67
C GLY A 126 2.23 -9.26 -6.17
N VAL A 127 1.57 -10.24 -5.56
CA VAL A 127 1.29 -10.22 -4.12
C VAL A 127 2.57 -10.26 -3.28
N PHE A 128 3.63 -10.87 -3.79
CA PHE A 128 4.91 -10.95 -3.06
C PHE A 128 5.51 -9.58 -2.79
N GLY A 129 5.12 -8.56 -3.55
CA GLY A 129 5.55 -7.18 -3.29
C GLY A 129 5.20 -6.71 -1.89
N TYR A 130 4.08 -7.17 -1.34
CA TYR A 130 3.71 -6.84 0.05
C TYR A 130 4.67 -7.48 1.05
N TYR A 131 5.14 -8.70 0.78
CA TYR A 131 6.17 -9.30 1.63
C TYR A 131 7.45 -8.47 1.62
N LEU A 132 7.90 -8.08 0.43
CA LEU A 132 9.12 -7.27 0.29
C LEU A 132 8.99 -5.93 1.03
N ALA A 133 7.84 -5.30 0.93
CA ALA A 133 7.58 -4.04 1.64
C ALA A 133 7.54 -4.23 3.15
N LEU A 134 6.85 -5.25 3.64
CA LEU A 134 6.80 -5.57 5.07
C LEU A 134 8.19 -5.89 5.61
N ARG A 135 8.97 -6.69 4.87
CA ARG A 135 10.33 -7.02 5.25
C ARG A 135 11.21 -5.77 5.29
N GLY A 136 11.08 -4.90 4.29
CA GLY A 136 11.82 -3.65 4.23
C GLY A 136 11.49 -2.73 5.40
N LEU A 137 10.22 -2.60 5.74
CA LEU A 137 9.80 -1.80 6.89
C LEU A 137 10.33 -2.38 8.21
N LYS A 138 10.31 -3.70 8.35
CA LYS A 138 10.88 -4.34 9.55
C LYS A 138 12.35 -3.98 9.71
N GLU A 139 13.12 -4.00 8.64
CA GLU A 139 14.54 -3.61 8.70
C GLU A 139 14.72 -2.13 9.05
N ILE A 140 13.83 -1.27 8.59
CA ILE A 140 13.88 0.17 8.92
C ILE A 140 13.50 0.43 10.37
N LEU A 141 12.47 -0.25 10.88
CA LEU A 141 11.90 0.00 12.21
C LEU A 141 12.64 -0.73 13.31
N ILE A 142 13.20 -1.89 13.02
CA ILE A 142 13.88 -2.77 13.98
C ILE A 142 15.22 -3.16 13.36
N PRO A 143 16.20 -2.23 13.34
CA PRO A 143 17.50 -2.50 12.72
C PRO A 143 18.34 -3.54 13.47
#